data_f65b2f71d3da0d5e18ca3a176a691d5d
#
_entry.id   f65b2f71d3da0d5e18ca3a176a691d5d
#
_cell.length_a   1.000
_cell.length_b   1.000
_cell.length_c   1.000
_cell.angle_alpha   90.00
_cell.angle_beta   90.00
_cell.angle_gamma   90.00
#
_symmetry.space_group_name_H-M   'P 1'
#
loop_
_entity.id
_entity.type
_entity.pdbx_description
1 polymer ?
#
loop_
_entity_poly.entity_id
_entity_poly.type
_entity_poly.pdbx_seq_one_letter_code
_entity_poly.pdbx_strand_id
1 'polypeptide(L)'
;DMKLAEEMIAEASKSGADYCKFQTWKVKNLKDGPWNTDGRLEIYNKAELSDQNHSTLVSLCKKNNVKFLTSIFNINDLDFVSTLSNEAIKIPSHEVYNLELINASCEKFKKVFISVGACKWEEFKKILDLDIDLTKIYFMHCVSSYPLNVENVNFPKLLEIKKIHNQVGYSGHLKGV
;
A
#
# COMPACT_ATOMS: atom_id res chain seq x y z
N ASP A 1 -3.18 -14.65 12.68
CA ASP A 1 -4.29 -14.87 13.63
C ASP A 1 -5.48 -13.98 13.23
N MET A 2 -6.57 -14.59 12.77
CA MET A 2 -7.75 -13.87 12.27
C MET A 2 -8.57 -13.22 13.40
N LYS A 3 -8.52 -13.77 14.62
CA LYS A 3 -9.18 -13.18 15.78
C LYS A 3 -8.52 -11.85 16.16
N LEU A 4 -7.18 -11.84 16.21
CA LEU A 4 -6.44 -10.60 16.44
C LEU A 4 -6.70 -9.56 15.34
N ALA A 5 -6.80 -10.00 14.08
CA ALA A 5 -7.13 -9.11 12.98
C ALA A 5 -8.52 -8.47 13.15
N GLU A 6 -9.53 -9.23 13.61
CA GLU A 6 -10.86 -8.69 13.91
C GLU A 6 -10.83 -7.65 15.02
N GLU A 7 -10.10 -7.91 16.10
CA GLU A 7 -9.92 -6.96 17.20
C GLU A 7 -9.26 -5.66 16.73
N MET A 8 -8.18 -5.76 15.94
CA MET A 8 -7.47 -4.60 15.38
C MET A 8 -8.36 -3.79 14.42
N ILE A 9 -9.13 -4.44 13.56
CA ILE A 9 -10.07 -3.78 12.66
C ILE A 9 -11.14 -3.02 13.46
N ALA A 10 -11.69 -3.63 14.52
CA ALA A 10 -12.68 -3.00 15.37
C ALA A 10 -12.12 -1.75 16.07
N GLU A 11 -10.91 -1.81 16.60
CA GLU A 11 -10.26 -0.66 17.24
C GLU A 11 -9.90 0.45 16.23
N ALA A 12 -9.44 0.10 15.03
CA ALA A 12 -9.21 1.07 13.97
C ALA A 12 -10.50 1.80 13.57
N SER A 13 -11.61 1.07 13.45
CA SER A 13 -12.93 1.66 13.18
C SER A 13 -13.36 2.61 14.29
N LYS A 14 -13.26 2.21 15.54
CA LYS A 14 -13.59 3.07 16.71
C LYS A 14 -12.73 4.34 16.75
N SER A 15 -11.51 4.25 16.25
CA SER A 15 -10.57 5.38 16.14
C SER A 15 -10.85 6.30 14.94
N GLY A 16 -11.89 6.03 14.14
CA GLY A 16 -12.29 6.85 13.01
C GLY A 16 -11.51 6.59 11.71
N ALA A 17 -10.87 5.43 11.57
CA ALA A 17 -10.18 5.09 10.33
C ALA A 17 -11.18 4.83 9.18
N ASP A 18 -10.91 5.37 7.99
CA ASP A 18 -11.68 5.07 6.77
C ASP A 18 -11.31 3.71 6.16
N TYR A 19 -10.07 3.29 6.33
CA TYR A 19 -9.53 2.05 5.76
C TYR A 19 -8.70 1.27 6.77
N CYS A 20 -8.85 -0.07 6.74
CA CYS A 20 -7.86 -0.98 7.32
C CYS A 20 -7.01 -1.56 6.19
N LYS A 21 -5.67 -1.38 6.28
CA LYS A 21 -4.75 -1.77 5.23
C LYS A 21 -3.99 -3.04 5.59
N PHE A 22 -3.99 -3.97 4.63
CA PHE A 22 -3.27 -5.25 4.67
C PHE A 22 -2.18 -5.29 3.59
N GLN A 23 -1.56 -6.45 3.41
CA GLN A 23 -0.59 -6.68 2.35
C GLN A 23 -0.94 -7.98 1.62
N THR A 24 -0.95 -7.93 0.30
CA THR A 24 -1.19 -9.09 -0.56
C THR A 24 0.07 -9.41 -1.32
N TRP A 25 0.65 -10.55 -1.03
CA TRP A 25 1.74 -11.13 -1.82
C TRP A 25 1.66 -12.66 -1.74
N LYS A 26 2.31 -13.31 -2.69
CA LYS A 26 2.54 -14.76 -2.69
C LYS A 26 4.04 -14.99 -2.67
N VAL A 27 4.53 -15.81 -1.73
CA VAL A 27 5.98 -16.07 -1.57
C VAL A 27 6.59 -16.54 -2.87
N LYS A 28 5.89 -17.39 -3.63
CA LYS A 28 6.31 -17.88 -4.95
C LYS A 28 6.50 -16.78 -6.02
N ASN A 29 5.94 -15.59 -5.81
CA ASN A 29 5.99 -14.46 -6.74
C ASN A 29 6.99 -13.39 -6.28
N LEU A 30 7.62 -13.53 -5.11
CA LEU A 30 8.62 -12.61 -4.62
C LEU A 30 9.91 -12.76 -5.44
N LYS A 31 10.54 -11.63 -5.75
CA LYS A 31 11.86 -11.63 -6.41
C LYS A 31 12.89 -12.22 -5.47
N ASP A 32 13.82 -13.02 -6.01
CA ASP A 32 14.93 -13.60 -5.24
C ASP A 32 15.76 -12.52 -4.54
N GLY A 33 16.19 -12.83 -3.35
CA GLY A 33 16.99 -11.92 -2.54
C GLY A 33 17.50 -12.58 -1.25
N PRO A 34 18.18 -11.83 -0.39
CA PRO A 34 18.73 -12.35 0.87
C PRO A 34 17.70 -13.05 1.77
N TRP A 35 16.42 -12.67 1.65
CA TRP A 35 15.33 -13.25 2.42
C TRP A 35 15.15 -14.76 2.19
N ASN A 36 15.62 -15.30 1.05
CA ASN A 36 15.52 -16.73 0.73
C ASN A 36 16.40 -17.57 1.67
N THR A 37 17.47 -17.01 2.23
CA THR A 37 18.51 -17.75 2.97
C THR A 37 18.79 -17.24 4.38
N ASP A 38 18.26 -16.07 4.77
CA ASP A 38 18.55 -15.44 6.06
C ASP A 38 17.47 -15.71 7.14
N GLY A 39 16.58 -16.67 6.92
CA GLY A 39 15.51 -17.07 7.84
C GLY A 39 14.19 -16.36 7.63
N ARG A 40 14.14 -15.31 6.80
CA ARG A 40 12.88 -14.59 6.51
C ARG A 40 11.88 -15.39 5.67
N LEU A 41 12.34 -16.39 4.91
CA LEU A 41 11.47 -17.26 4.12
C LEU A 41 10.40 -17.95 4.99
N GLU A 42 10.77 -18.44 6.16
CA GLU A 42 9.82 -19.06 7.09
C GLU A 42 8.78 -18.04 7.58
N ILE A 43 9.23 -16.80 7.89
CA ILE A 43 8.35 -15.72 8.31
C ILE A 43 7.38 -15.36 7.18
N TYR A 44 7.84 -15.25 5.95
CA TYR A 44 7.02 -14.91 4.80
C TYR A 44 5.98 -16.00 4.49
N ASN A 45 6.39 -17.28 4.50
CA ASN A 45 5.45 -18.40 4.34
C ASN A 45 4.34 -18.38 5.40
N LYS A 46 4.69 -18.07 6.65
CA LYS A 46 3.75 -18.00 7.77
C LYS A 46 2.83 -16.77 7.71
N ALA A 47 3.32 -15.68 7.14
CA ALA A 47 2.61 -14.41 7.05
C ALA A 47 1.77 -14.27 5.77
N GLU A 48 2.00 -15.11 4.76
CA GLU A 48 1.22 -15.10 3.52
C GLU A 48 -0.26 -15.32 3.83
N LEU A 49 -1.12 -14.43 3.33
CA LEU A 49 -2.56 -14.56 3.47
C LEU A 49 -3.13 -15.45 2.37
N SER A 50 -3.92 -16.44 2.76
CA SER A 50 -4.72 -17.22 1.82
C SER A 50 -5.84 -16.38 1.21
N ASP A 51 -6.41 -16.83 0.08
CA ASP A 51 -7.56 -16.18 -0.55
C ASP A 51 -8.78 -16.17 0.39
N GLN A 52 -8.96 -17.23 1.17
CA GLN A 52 -9.99 -17.30 2.21
C GLN A 52 -9.76 -16.25 3.31
N ASN A 53 -8.51 -16.04 3.74
CA ASN A 53 -8.19 -15.03 4.75
C ASN A 53 -8.47 -13.62 4.20
N HIS A 54 -8.15 -13.34 2.94
CA HIS A 54 -8.51 -12.07 2.31
C HIS A 54 -10.02 -11.82 2.30
N SER A 55 -10.82 -12.82 1.90
CA SER A 55 -12.28 -12.73 1.91
C SER A 55 -12.84 -12.51 3.32
N THR A 56 -12.23 -13.15 4.32
CA THR A 56 -12.59 -12.94 5.73
C THR A 56 -12.27 -11.50 6.17
N LEU A 57 -11.09 -10.97 5.82
CA LEU A 57 -10.70 -9.58 6.15
C LEU A 57 -11.65 -8.55 5.52
N VAL A 58 -12.07 -8.76 4.26
CA VAL A 58 -13.08 -7.91 3.61
C VAL A 58 -14.39 -7.92 4.39
N SER A 59 -14.84 -9.10 4.80
CA SER A 59 -16.08 -9.26 5.58
C SER A 59 -15.99 -8.59 6.95
N LEU A 60 -14.84 -8.72 7.63
CA LEU A 60 -14.59 -8.09 8.92
C LEU A 60 -14.53 -6.56 8.81
N CYS A 61 -13.91 -6.03 7.77
CA CYS A 61 -13.90 -4.60 7.49
C CYS A 61 -15.34 -4.09 7.31
N LYS A 62 -16.13 -4.77 6.47
CA LYS A 62 -17.53 -4.41 6.23
C LYS A 62 -18.35 -4.44 7.52
N LYS A 63 -18.22 -5.49 8.35
CA LYS A 63 -18.88 -5.65 9.66
C LYS A 63 -18.58 -4.47 10.58
N ASN A 64 -17.36 -3.92 10.53
CA ASN A 64 -16.90 -2.84 11.39
C ASN A 64 -17.00 -1.45 10.74
N ASN A 65 -17.72 -1.29 9.62
CA ASN A 65 -17.90 -0.02 8.90
C ASN A 65 -16.58 0.67 8.50
N VAL A 66 -15.54 -0.10 8.20
CA VAL A 66 -14.31 0.41 7.60
C VAL A 66 -14.10 -0.23 6.24
N LYS A 67 -13.37 0.43 5.35
CA LYS A 67 -13.10 -0.10 4.01
C LYS A 67 -11.84 -0.96 4.03
N PHE A 68 -11.88 -2.04 3.25
CA PHE A 68 -10.71 -2.86 3.00
C PHE A 68 -9.75 -2.14 2.06
N LEU A 69 -8.46 -2.17 2.38
CA LEU A 69 -7.36 -1.71 1.53
C LEU A 69 -6.22 -2.73 1.60
N THR A 70 -5.54 -2.98 0.52
CA THR A 70 -4.32 -3.79 0.54
C THR A 70 -3.21 -3.19 -0.31
N SER A 71 -1.96 -3.47 0.08
CA SER A 71 -0.80 -3.23 -0.77
C SER A 71 -0.53 -4.43 -1.64
N ILE A 72 -0.18 -4.21 -2.91
CA ILE A 72 0.24 -5.25 -3.86
C ILE A 72 1.69 -5.04 -4.29
N PHE A 73 2.35 -6.12 -4.65
CA PHE A 73 3.77 -6.18 -4.98
C PHE A 73 4.02 -6.82 -6.35
N ASN A 74 2.95 -7.30 -6.99
CA ASN A 74 3.03 -7.97 -8.28
C ASN A 74 1.74 -7.76 -9.06
N ILE A 75 1.88 -7.55 -10.38
CA ILE A 75 0.73 -7.36 -11.27
C ILE A 75 -0.18 -8.61 -11.33
N ASN A 76 0.39 -9.80 -11.13
CA ASN A 76 -0.36 -11.06 -11.15
C ASN A 76 -1.39 -11.17 -10.01
N ASP A 77 -1.23 -10.41 -8.93
CA ASP A 77 -2.16 -10.40 -7.80
C ASP A 77 -3.31 -9.40 -8.00
N LEU A 78 -3.22 -8.52 -9.03
CA LEU A 78 -4.13 -7.40 -9.23
C LEU A 78 -5.56 -7.86 -9.53
N ASP A 79 -5.70 -8.88 -10.39
CA ASP A 79 -7.02 -9.41 -10.77
C ASP A 79 -7.73 -9.99 -9.55
N PHE A 80 -7.06 -10.82 -8.77
CA PHE A 80 -7.61 -11.36 -7.53
C PHE A 80 -8.05 -10.25 -6.57
N VAL A 81 -7.18 -9.26 -6.31
CA VAL A 81 -7.50 -8.17 -5.38
C VAL A 81 -8.69 -7.34 -5.88
N SER A 82 -8.81 -7.12 -7.18
CA SER A 82 -9.93 -6.37 -7.76
C SER A 82 -11.28 -7.08 -7.57
N THR A 83 -11.29 -8.42 -7.48
CA THR A 83 -12.52 -9.18 -7.14
C THR A 83 -12.95 -9.02 -5.69
N LEU A 84 -12.01 -8.73 -4.79
CA LEU A 84 -12.31 -8.49 -3.37
C LEU A 84 -12.89 -7.10 -3.12
N SER A 85 -12.31 -6.09 -3.76
CA SER A 85 -12.75 -4.70 -3.71
C SER A 85 -12.07 -3.92 -4.83
N ASN A 86 -12.80 -3.06 -5.51
CA ASN A 86 -12.27 -2.12 -6.50
C ASN A 86 -12.26 -0.66 -6.00
N GLU A 87 -12.52 -0.43 -4.71
CA GLU A 87 -12.58 0.92 -4.14
C GLU A 87 -11.21 1.58 -4.07
N ALA A 88 -10.20 0.85 -3.58
CA ALA A 88 -8.87 1.40 -3.41
C ALA A 88 -7.79 0.32 -3.40
N ILE A 89 -6.61 0.69 -3.85
CA ILE A 89 -5.39 -0.14 -3.83
C ILE A 89 -4.18 0.69 -3.39
N LYS A 90 -3.18 0.04 -2.80
CA LYS A 90 -1.92 0.67 -2.40
C LYS A 90 -0.74 0.09 -3.16
N ILE A 91 0.09 0.96 -3.71
CA ILE A 91 1.38 0.62 -4.31
C ILE A 91 2.48 1.07 -3.35
N PRO A 92 3.30 0.15 -2.82
CA PRO A 92 4.36 0.47 -1.86
C PRO A 92 5.54 1.18 -2.54
N SER A 93 6.40 1.82 -1.73
CA SER A 93 7.51 2.64 -2.24
C SER A 93 8.47 1.93 -3.18
N HIS A 94 8.74 0.65 -2.96
CA HIS A 94 9.67 -0.11 -3.79
C HIS A 94 9.05 -0.58 -5.12
N GLU A 95 7.73 -0.45 -5.31
CA GLU A 95 7.06 -0.70 -6.58
C GLU A 95 6.71 0.60 -7.33
N VAL A 96 7.15 1.75 -6.86
CA VAL A 96 6.88 3.06 -7.50
C VAL A 96 7.44 3.18 -8.92
N TYR A 97 8.43 2.36 -9.27
CA TYR A 97 9.01 2.28 -10.62
C TYR A 97 8.24 1.37 -11.59
N ASN A 98 7.31 0.59 -11.07
CA ASN A 98 6.52 -0.36 -11.84
C ASN A 98 5.34 0.37 -12.50
N LEU A 99 5.63 1.07 -13.60
CA LEU A 99 4.63 1.89 -14.30
C LEU A 99 3.49 1.04 -14.87
N GLU A 100 3.78 -0.21 -15.26
CA GLU A 100 2.76 -1.16 -15.72
C GLU A 100 1.76 -1.48 -14.59
N LEU A 101 2.26 -1.76 -13.37
CA LEU A 101 1.42 -2.00 -12.21
C LEU A 101 0.58 -0.77 -11.85
N ILE A 102 1.15 0.44 -11.95
CA ILE A 102 0.44 1.69 -11.71
C ILE A 102 -0.68 1.86 -12.72
N ASN A 103 -0.39 1.71 -14.01
CA ASN A 103 -1.38 1.83 -15.08
C ASN A 103 -2.54 0.85 -14.89
N ALA A 104 -2.25 -0.44 -14.75
CA ALA A 104 -3.25 -1.48 -14.54
C ALA A 104 -4.08 -1.26 -13.25
N SER A 105 -3.47 -0.69 -12.21
CA SER A 105 -4.18 -0.31 -10.98
C SER A 105 -5.17 0.83 -11.22
N CYS A 106 -4.80 1.84 -12.00
CA CYS A 106 -5.70 2.96 -12.35
C CYS A 106 -6.88 2.53 -13.22
N GLU A 107 -6.71 1.47 -14.03
CA GLU A 107 -7.83 0.91 -14.81
C GLU A 107 -8.85 0.20 -13.90
N LYS A 108 -8.38 -0.55 -12.91
CA LYS A 108 -9.23 -1.44 -12.09
C LYS A 108 -9.80 -0.80 -10.83
N PHE A 109 -9.15 0.22 -10.27
CA PHE A 109 -9.52 0.80 -8.99
C PHE A 109 -9.97 2.25 -9.10
N LYS A 110 -10.85 2.66 -8.17
CA LYS A 110 -11.33 4.05 -8.08
C LYS A 110 -10.29 4.97 -7.43
N LYS A 111 -9.43 4.43 -6.54
CA LYS A 111 -8.36 5.15 -5.85
C LYS A 111 -7.09 4.33 -5.82
N VAL A 112 -5.98 4.97 -6.16
CA VAL A 112 -4.65 4.34 -6.15
C VAL A 112 -3.73 5.15 -5.25
N PHE A 113 -3.38 4.61 -4.09
CA PHE A 113 -2.42 5.23 -3.18
C PHE A 113 -1.01 4.80 -3.59
N ILE A 114 -0.12 5.72 -3.90
CA ILE A 114 1.26 5.43 -4.32
C ILE A 114 2.24 6.05 -3.33
N SER A 115 3.01 5.22 -2.62
CA SER A 115 4.11 5.72 -1.78
C SER A 115 5.31 6.09 -2.63
N VAL A 116 5.85 7.30 -2.41
CA VAL A 116 6.94 7.87 -3.21
C VAL A 116 8.25 8.03 -2.42
N GLY A 117 8.43 7.24 -1.36
CA GLY A 117 9.63 7.33 -0.51
C GLY A 117 10.90 6.82 -1.18
N ALA A 118 10.80 5.86 -2.08
CA ALA A 118 11.94 5.22 -2.74
C ALA A 118 12.20 5.75 -4.16
N CYS A 119 11.58 6.86 -4.59
CA CYS A 119 11.81 7.42 -5.92
C CYS A 119 12.52 8.77 -5.90
N LYS A 120 13.32 9.00 -6.93
CA LYS A 120 13.88 10.30 -7.26
C LYS A 120 12.84 11.18 -7.95
N TRP A 121 13.12 12.47 -8.04
CA TRP A 121 12.19 13.43 -8.64
C TRP A 121 11.91 13.16 -10.12
N GLU A 122 12.93 12.78 -10.88
CA GLU A 122 12.80 12.43 -12.30
C GLU A 122 11.94 11.18 -12.53
N GLU A 123 11.99 10.25 -11.58
CA GLU A 123 11.18 9.02 -11.62
C GLU A 123 9.73 9.29 -11.23
N PHE A 124 9.52 10.17 -10.25
CA PHE A 124 8.19 10.64 -9.90
C PHE A 124 7.48 11.30 -11.09
N LYS A 125 8.20 12.11 -11.88
CA LYS A 125 7.65 12.75 -13.07
C LYS A 125 7.14 11.74 -14.10
N LYS A 126 7.81 10.61 -14.27
CA LYS A 126 7.37 9.54 -15.20
C LYS A 126 5.97 9.02 -14.90
N ILE A 127 5.54 9.05 -13.61
CA ILE A 127 4.18 8.66 -13.25
C ILE A 127 3.18 9.71 -13.73
N LEU A 128 3.56 11.00 -13.67
CA LEU A 128 2.71 12.09 -14.13
C LEU A 128 2.57 12.13 -15.65
N ASP A 129 3.53 11.54 -16.38
CA ASP A 129 3.54 11.46 -17.84
C ASP A 129 2.76 10.24 -18.38
N LEU A 130 2.24 9.37 -17.50
CA LEU A 130 1.39 8.25 -17.91
C LEU A 130 0.04 8.74 -18.44
N ASP A 131 -0.47 8.05 -19.45
CA ASP A 131 -1.84 8.28 -19.98
C ASP A 131 -2.88 7.59 -19.07
N ILE A 132 -3.06 8.15 -17.88
CA ILE A 132 -3.96 7.65 -16.84
C ILE A 132 -4.76 8.78 -16.21
N ASP A 133 -5.88 8.44 -15.60
CA ASP A 133 -6.66 9.39 -14.80
C ASP A 133 -5.95 9.72 -13.48
N LEU A 134 -5.16 10.78 -13.48
CA LEU A 134 -4.44 11.26 -12.30
C LEU A 134 -5.37 11.64 -11.13
N THR A 135 -6.66 11.89 -11.36
CA THR A 135 -7.61 12.18 -10.27
C THR A 135 -7.87 10.97 -9.35
N LYS A 136 -7.52 9.77 -9.80
CA LYS A 136 -7.57 8.55 -8.99
C LYS A 136 -6.36 8.37 -8.08
N ILE A 137 -5.25 9.09 -8.33
CA ILE A 137 -3.98 8.89 -7.64
C ILE A 137 -3.89 9.74 -6.39
N TYR A 138 -3.42 9.12 -5.31
CA TYR A 138 -3.06 9.74 -4.04
C TYR A 138 -1.58 9.47 -3.78
N PHE A 139 -0.71 10.48 -3.94
CA PHE A 139 0.70 10.33 -3.62
C PHE A 139 0.94 10.40 -2.12
N MET A 140 1.59 9.37 -1.60
CA MET A 140 1.88 9.25 -0.18
C MET A 140 3.37 9.52 0.05
N HIS A 141 3.68 10.71 0.57
CA HIS A 141 5.04 10.99 1.02
C HIS A 141 5.42 10.04 2.15
N CYS A 142 6.59 9.45 2.06
CA CYS A 142 7.19 8.66 3.13
C CYS A 142 8.71 8.70 3.03
N VAL A 143 9.38 8.28 4.09
CA VAL A 143 10.82 8.02 4.11
C VAL A 143 11.01 6.56 4.50
N SER A 144 11.75 5.80 3.68
CA SER A 144 11.95 4.36 3.85
C SER A 144 13.04 4.09 4.91
N SER A 145 12.80 4.55 6.14
CA SER A 145 13.62 4.31 7.33
C SER A 145 12.74 3.77 8.47
N TYR A 146 13.18 2.70 9.13
CA TYR A 146 12.41 1.99 10.15
C TYR A 146 13.28 1.70 11.39
N PRO A 147 13.16 2.44 12.50
CA PRO A 147 12.28 3.60 12.69
C PRO A 147 12.78 4.87 11.98
N LEU A 148 11.89 5.80 11.76
CA LEU A 148 12.21 7.12 11.23
C LEU A 148 12.41 8.12 12.38
N ASN A 149 13.49 8.89 12.34
CA ASN A 149 13.68 10.04 13.25
C ASN A 149 12.91 11.25 12.76
N VAL A 150 12.42 12.09 13.67
CA VAL A 150 11.56 13.24 13.36
C VAL A 150 12.25 14.24 12.42
N GLU A 151 13.53 14.49 12.61
CA GLU A 151 14.35 15.40 11.78
C GLU A 151 14.46 14.94 10.31
N ASN A 152 14.24 13.65 10.03
CA ASN A 152 14.39 13.04 8.70
C ASN A 152 13.05 12.91 7.95
N VAL A 153 11.94 13.43 8.48
CA VAL A 153 10.60 13.29 7.86
C VAL A 153 10.50 13.97 6.51
N ASN A 154 11.29 15.03 6.28
CA ASN A 154 11.36 15.76 5.01
C ASN A 154 9.98 16.25 4.47
N PHE A 155 9.20 16.90 5.32
CA PHE A 155 7.93 17.52 4.90
C PHE A 155 8.05 18.52 3.74
N PRO A 156 9.17 19.24 3.52
CA PRO A 156 9.34 20.05 2.32
C PRO A 156 9.06 19.27 1.02
N LYS A 157 9.51 18.01 0.91
CA LYS A 157 9.22 17.16 -0.26
C LYS A 157 7.71 16.93 -0.44
N LEU A 158 6.96 16.73 0.65
CA LEU A 158 5.50 16.59 0.58
C LEU A 158 4.86 17.86 0.02
N LEU A 159 5.31 19.05 0.48
CA LEU A 159 4.79 20.34 0.00
C LEU A 159 5.11 20.58 -1.47
N GLU A 160 6.26 20.13 -1.95
CA GLU A 160 6.61 20.20 -3.38
C GLU A 160 5.70 19.30 -4.24
N ILE A 161 5.43 18.07 -3.79
CA ILE A 161 4.48 17.19 -4.47
C ILE A 161 3.09 17.84 -4.51
N LYS A 162 2.67 18.47 -3.40
CA LYS A 162 1.37 19.14 -3.31
C LYS A 162 1.21 20.33 -4.28
N LYS A 163 2.29 20.98 -4.69
CA LYS A 163 2.24 22.06 -5.71
C LYS A 163 1.89 21.52 -7.10
N ILE A 164 2.14 20.23 -7.35
CA ILE A 164 1.97 19.60 -8.66
C ILE A 164 0.69 18.75 -8.69
N HIS A 165 0.34 18.14 -7.56
CA HIS A 165 -0.79 17.23 -7.44
C HIS A 165 -1.55 17.48 -6.14
N ASN A 166 -2.89 17.61 -6.22
CA ASN A 166 -3.70 18.00 -5.06
C ASN A 166 -3.91 16.88 -4.03
N GLN A 167 -3.92 15.62 -4.47
CA GLN A 167 -4.19 14.46 -3.64
C GLN A 167 -2.88 13.91 -3.07
N VAL A 168 -2.45 14.48 -1.97
CA VAL A 168 -1.19 14.13 -1.29
C VAL A 168 -1.45 13.82 0.17
N GLY A 169 -0.81 12.76 0.67
CA GLY A 169 -0.86 12.33 2.05
C GLY A 169 0.51 11.98 2.59
N TYR A 170 0.54 11.63 3.87
CA TYR A 170 1.73 11.17 4.57
C TYR A 170 1.57 9.72 5.02
N SER A 171 2.58 8.89 4.78
CA SER A 171 2.67 7.51 5.24
C SER A 171 3.97 7.35 6.04
N GLY A 172 3.92 7.75 7.30
CA GLY A 172 5.10 7.82 8.16
C GLY A 172 5.42 6.53 8.92
N HIS A 173 6.67 6.49 9.41
CA HIS A 173 7.20 5.40 10.24
C HIS A 173 7.87 5.94 11.50
N LEU A 174 7.37 7.08 11.99
CA LEU A 174 7.78 7.66 13.27
C LEU A 174 7.37 6.75 14.42
N LYS A 175 8.15 6.77 15.50
CA LYS A 175 7.71 6.21 16.78
C LYS A 175 6.74 7.19 17.44
N GLY A 176 5.64 6.66 17.96
CA GLY A 176 4.59 7.45 18.59
C GLY A 176 3.33 7.54 17.74
N VAL A 177 2.43 8.39 18.12
CA VAL A 177 1.14 8.65 17.46
C VAL A 177 1.21 9.86 16.57
#